data_364bd4ddb8ccd361c603b5ceeaa5987d
#
_entry.id   364bd4ddb8ccd361c603b5ceeaa5987d
#
_cell.length_a   1.000
_cell.length_b   1.000
_cell.length_c   1.000
_cell.angle_alpha   90.00
_cell.angle_beta   90.00
_cell.angle_gamma   90.00
#
_symmetry.space_group_name_H-M   'P 1'
#
loop_
_entity.id
_entity.type
_entity.pdbx_description
1 polymer ?
#
loop_
_entity_poly.entity_id
_entity_poly.type
_entity_poly.pdbx_seq_one_letter_code
_entity_poly.pdbx_strand_id
1 'polypeptide(L)'
;MAGEILAGRYELGPRLGVGGMSTVVSAFDERLEREVAIKLLAEHLADDSQFVARFRREALSAARLVHPNIVQVFDFGLDQASHRHYIVMELVRGQSGAEILREEGVLGIRDALAIVGQACRGLEYAHRNGVVHRDVKPGNLLRGEDGVVKLADFGIAKAISDESSITQVGSVLGTAAYLAPEQAAGEKAGPAADLYALGVVTYQFLSGRLPYEAQSLTELALKQQREIPPRLDELNPEVPPQLAMAVDRALALDPGQRPASADDLRHALADGLRGVGPAHPATSTTRVAGPVTTATSARAPATGATRVARGPVAARQPRAPRAAPAAAATAAPQARPRRRGRARRVLGIVLVLGLLAAGGAAAIVATSNSDRAVHLRRVVYDDVNQGIDALKQLVDDNTK
;
A
#
# COMPACT_ATOMS: atom_id res chain seq x y z
N MET A 1 0.37 -8.19 -33.27
CA MET A 1 -0.66 -7.50 -32.50
C MET A 1 -1.11 -6.20 -33.18
N ALA A 2 -0.27 -5.37 -33.80
CA ALA A 2 -0.74 -4.20 -34.52
C ALA A 2 -1.64 -4.60 -35.70
N GLY A 3 -2.85 -4.00 -35.80
CA GLY A 3 -3.87 -4.33 -36.79
C GLY A 3 -4.73 -5.57 -36.47
N GLU A 4 -4.52 -6.21 -35.31
CA GLU A 4 -5.39 -7.30 -34.82
C GLU A 4 -6.65 -6.72 -34.20
N ILE A 5 -7.82 -7.27 -34.51
CA ILE A 5 -9.10 -6.83 -33.93
C ILE A 5 -9.46 -7.73 -32.75
N LEU A 6 -9.46 -7.18 -31.55
CA LEU A 6 -9.85 -7.83 -30.30
C LEU A 6 -11.37 -7.72 -30.11
N ALA A 7 -12.02 -8.84 -29.82
CA ALA A 7 -13.45 -8.95 -29.53
C ALA A 7 -14.36 -8.33 -30.63
N GLY A 8 -13.87 -8.29 -31.89
CA GLY A 8 -14.59 -7.71 -33.02
C GLY A 8 -14.90 -6.22 -32.88
N ARG A 9 -14.08 -5.47 -32.08
CA ARG A 9 -14.35 -4.08 -31.74
C ARG A 9 -13.11 -3.20 -31.60
N TYR A 10 -12.02 -3.73 -31.08
CA TYR A 10 -10.86 -2.92 -30.72
C TYR A 10 -9.69 -3.26 -31.66
N GLU A 11 -9.33 -2.36 -32.53
CA GLU A 11 -8.14 -2.48 -33.37
C GLU A 11 -6.89 -2.22 -32.51
N LEU A 12 -6.07 -3.25 -32.29
CA LEU A 12 -4.89 -3.16 -31.44
C LEU A 12 -3.76 -2.39 -32.12
N GLY A 13 -3.23 -1.42 -31.40
CA GLY A 13 -2.11 -0.59 -31.80
C GLY A 13 -0.78 -0.97 -31.13
N PRO A 14 0.14 -0.01 -31.01
CA PRO A 14 1.42 -0.16 -30.36
C PRO A 14 1.32 -0.55 -28.90
N ARG A 15 2.37 -1.26 -28.44
CA ARG A 15 2.52 -1.62 -27.03
C ARG A 15 2.94 -0.40 -26.22
N LEU A 16 2.22 -0.13 -25.13
CA LEU A 16 2.48 0.96 -24.18
C LEU A 16 3.30 0.50 -22.98
N GLY A 17 3.11 -0.78 -22.55
CA GLY A 17 3.84 -1.30 -21.39
C GLY A 17 3.75 -2.81 -21.28
N VAL A 18 4.72 -3.41 -20.56
CA VAL A 18 4.77 -4.84 -20.25
C VAL A 18 4.98 -5.02 -18.76
N GLY A 19 4.11 -5.78 -18.12
CA GLY A 19 4.26 -6.24 -16.75
C GLY A 19 4.37 -7.76 -16.69
N GLY A 20 4.66 -8.30 -15.50
CA GLY A 20 4.77 -9.75 -15.32
C GLY A 20 3.48 -10.54 -15.57
N MET A 21 2.32 -9.89 -15.41
CA MET A 21 1.01 -10.55 -15.52
C MET A 21 0.17 -10.02 -16.69
N SER A 22 0.56 -8.92 -17.31
CA SER A 22 -0.23 -8.27 -18.35
C SER A 22 0.61 -7.40 -19.27
N THR A 23 0.08 -7.17 -20.48
CA THR A 23 0.61 -6.21 -21.45
C THR A 23 -0.43 -5.15 -21.69
N VAL A 24 -0.02 -3.87 -21.73
CA VAL A 24 -0.88 -2.75 -22.09
C VAL A 24 -0.54 -2.32 -23.51
N VAL A 25 -1.57 -2.16 -24.34
CA VAL A 25 -1.47 -1.68 -25.73
C VAL A 25 -2.41 -0.50 -25.93
N SER A 26 -2.08 0.41 -26.85
CA SER A 26 -3.09 1.33 -27.37
C SER A 26 -4.05 0.56 -28.28
N ALA A 27 -5.27 1.06 -28.43
CA ALA A 27 -6.23 0.50 -29.38
C ALA A 27 -7.23 1.58 -29.83
N PHE A 28 -7.87 1.32 -30.98
CA PHE A 28 -8.98 2.12 -31.46
C PHE A 28 -10.30 1.36 -31.26
N ASP A 29 -11.25 1.98 -30.55
CA ASP A 29 -12.62 1.45 -30.36
C ASP A 29 -13.46 1.84 -31.58
N GLU A 30 -13.63 0.91 -32.54
CA GLU A 30 -14.35 1.15 -33.79
C GLU A 30 -15.84 1.52 -33.57
N ARG A 31 -16.44 1.13 -32.43
CA ARG A 31 -17.86 1.43 -32.15
C ARG A 31 -18.08 2.83 -31.59
N LEU A 32 -17.11 3.35 -30.83
CA LEU A 32 -17.19 4.66 -30.20
C LEU A 32 -16.25 5.68 -30.84
N GLU A 33 -15.52 5.26 -31.90
CA GLU A 33 -14.58 6.09 -32.68
C GLU A 33 -13.58 6.86 -31.78
N ARG A 34 -12.97 6.15 -30.83
CA ARG A 34 -12.03 6.75 -29.89
C ARG A 34 -10.83 5.84 -29.62
N GLU A 35 -9.72 6.46 -29.26
CA GLU A 35 -8.57 5.72 -28.74
C GLU A 35 -8.76 5.32 -27.28
N VAL A 36 -8.26 4.15 -26.95
CA VAL A 36 -8.31 3.56 -25.62
C VAL A 36 -6.99 2.84 -25.31
N ALA A 37 -6.71 2.58 -24.05
CA ALA A 37 -5.68 1.63 -23.64
C ALA A 37 -6.35 0.29 -23.30
N ILE A 38 -5.72 -0.80 -23.73
CA ILE A 38 -6.20 -2.16 -23.41
C ILE A 38 -5.12 -2.90 -22.64
N LYS A 39 -5.47 -3.34 -21.45
CA LYS A 39 -4.66 -4.24 -20.62
C LYS A 39 -5.07 -5.66 -20.91
N LEU A 40 -4.15 -6.46 -21.45
CA LEU A 40 -4.34 -7.86 -21.79
C LEU A 40 -3.71 -8.74 -20.71
N LEU A 41 -4.45 -9.71 -20.19
CA LEU A 41 -3.88 -10.74 -19.32
C LEU A 41 -2.87 -11.59 -20.11
N ALA A 42 -1.75 -11.92 -19.49
CA ALA A 42 -0.74 -12.76 -20.13
C ALA A 42 -1.30 -14.15 -20.43
N GLU A 43 -1.01 -14.70 -21.61
CA GLU A 43 -1.58 -15.97 -22.13
C GLU A 43 -1.36 -17.14 -21.16
N HIS A 44 -0.16 -17.25 -20.58
CA HIS A 44 0.17 -18.31 -19.62
C HIS A 44 -0.61 -18.24 -18.29
N LEU A 45 -1.36 -17.15 -18.04
CA LEU A 45 -2.22 -16.96 -16.86
C LEU A 45 -3.70 -17.03 -17.20
N ALA A 46 -4.06 -17.15 -18.50
CA ALA A 46 -5.46 -17.11 -18.95
C ALA A 46 -6.27 -18.33 -18.47
N ASP A 47 -5.62 -19.47 -18.26
CA ASP A 47 -6.25 -20.71 -17.78
C ASP A 47 -6.26 -20.80 -16.24
N ASP A 48 -5.54 -19.95 -15.55
CA ASP A 48 -5.57 -19.92 -14.09
C ASP A 48 -6.75 -19.07 -13.56
N SER A 49 -7.76 -19.78 -13.05
CA SER A 49 -8.99 -19.18 -12.56
C SER A 49 -8.75 -18.14 -11.44
N GLN A 50 -7.67 -18.25 -10.67
CA GLN A 50 -7.33 -17.30 -9.61
C GLN A 50 -6.81 -15.99 -10.21
N PHE A 51 -5.94 -16.06 -11.24
CA PHE A 51 -5.47 -14.85 -11.93
C PHE A 51 -6.58 -14.16 -12.68
N VAL A 52 -7.43 -14.90 -13.38
CA VAL A 52 -8.61 -14.35 -14.06
C VAL A 52 -9.56 -13.67 -13.07
N ALA A 53 -9.85 -14.31 -11.93
CA ALA A 53 -10.69 -13.72 -10.89
C ALA A 53 -10.07 -12.45 -10.26
N ARG A 54 -8.75 -12.39 -10.12
CA ARG A 54 -8.03 -11.18 -9.65
C ARG A 54 -8.12 -10.06 -10.68
N PHE A 55 -7.82 -10.36 -11.94
CA PHE A 55 -7.87 -9.43 -13.06
C PHE A 55 -9.26 -8.82 -13.21
N ARG A 56 -10.32 -9.66 -13.12
CA ARG A 56 -11.71 -9.21 -13.12
C ARG A 56 -12.04 -8.30 -11.92
N ARG A 57 -11.57 -8.65 -10.71
CA ARG A 57 -11.80 -7.82 -9.50
C ARG A 57 -11.13 -6.45 -9.60
N GLU A 58 -9.92 -6.39 -10.14
CA GLU A 58 -9.23 -5.14 -10.43
C GLU A 58 -10.09 -4.25 -11.33
N ALA A 59 -10.55 -4.78 -12.47
CA ALA A 59 -11.43 -4.05 -13.39
C ALA A 59 -12.70 -3.55 -12.71
N LEU A 60 -13.42 -4.42 -11.99
CA LEU A 60 -14.69 -4.06 -11.34
C LEU A 60 -14.54 -3.00 -10.24
N SER A 61 -13.41 -3.00 -9.53
CA SER A 61 -13.16 -2.03 -8.47
C SER A 61 -12.77 -0.67 -9.04
N ALA A 62 -11.89 -0.66 -10.06
CA ALA A 62 -11.49 0.56 -10.74
C ALA A 62 -12.65 1.19 -11.55
N ALA A 63 -13.54 0.38 -12.16
CA ALA A 63 -14.67 0.87 -12.93
C ALA A 63 -15.69 1.70 -12.12
N ARG A 64 -15.72 1.53 -10.79
CA ARG A 64 -16.58 2.30 -9.88
C ARG A 64 -16.04 3.69 -9.57
N LEU A 65 -14.76 3.94 -9.88
CA LEU A 65 -14.09 5.19 -9.56
C LEU A 65 -14.12 6.12 -10.77
N VAL A 66 -14.82 7.24 -10.65
CA VAL A 66 -14.90 8.29 -11.67
C VAL A 66 -14.31 9.56 -11.09
N HIS A 67 -13.06 9.86 -11.44
CA HIS A 67 -12.33 11.01 -10.90
C HIS A 67 -11.24 11.49 -11.87
N PRO A 68 -11.00 12.80 -12.03
CA PRO A 68 -10.01 13.31 -12.97
C PRO A 68 -8.59 12.78 -12.74
N ASN A 69 -8.24 12.44 -11.50
CA ASN A 69 -6.93 11.91 -11.16
C ASN A 69 -6.90 10.36 -11.02
N ILE A 70 -7.83 9.66 -11.67
CA ILE A 70 -7.88 8.19 -11.77
C ILE A 70 -8.11 7.82 -13.22
N VAL A 71 -7.36 6.82 -13.73
CA VAL A 71 -7.58 6.27 -15.06
C VAL A 71 -8.96 5.58 -15.09
N GLN A 72 -9.83 6.03 -15.96
CA GLN A 72 -11.18 5.50 -16.09
C GLN A 72 -11.16 4.12 -16.75
N VAL A 73 -11.77 3.12 -16.13
CA VAL A 73 -12.06 1.83 -16.76
C VAL A 73 -13.39 1.90 -17.47
N PHE A 74 -13.42 1.46 -18.73
CA PHE A 74 -14.59 1.52 -19.60
C PHE A 74 -15.27 0.17 -19.78
N ASP A 75 -14.48 -0.92 -19.89
CA ASP A 75 -15.00 -2.25 -20.19
C ASP A 75 -14.05 -3.34 -19.68
N PHE A 76 -14.58 -4.56 -19.55
CA PHE A 76 -13.85 -5.76 -19.24
C PHE A 76 -14.47 -6.93 -20.01
N GLY A 77 -13.65 -7.78 -20.64
CA GLY A 77 -14.17 -8.88 -21.43
C GLY A 77 -13.20 -10.04 -21.59
N LEU A 78 -13.70 -11.06 -22.29
CA LEU A 78 -12.96 -12.18 -22.82
C LEU A 78 -13.16 -12.20 -24.34
N ASP A 79 -12.08 -12.12 -25.08
CA ASP A 79 -12.11 -12.40 -26.52
C ASP A 79 -12.18 -13.90 -26.74
N GLN A 80 -13.30 -14.37 -27.31
CA GLN A 80 -13.55 -15.79 -27.54
C GLN A 80 -12.63 -16.40 -28.60
N ALA A 81 -12.15 -15.59 -29.56
CA ALA A 81 -11.31 -16.06 -30.65
C ALA A 81 -9.88 -16.34 -30.18
N SER A 82 -9.32 -15.46 -29.36
CA SER A 82 -7.94 -15.59 -28.84
C SER A 82 -7.87 -16.08 -27.40
N HIS A 83 -8.99 -16.34 -26.73
CA HIS A 83 -9.07 -16.70 -25.30
C HIS A 83 -8.35 -15.72 -24.37
N ARG A 84 -8.26 -14.41 -24.75
CA ARG A 84 -7.59 -13.38 -23.94
C ARG A 84 -8.59 -12.56 -23.13
N HIS A 85 -8.36 -12.48 -21.83
CA HIS A 85 -9.04 -11.52 -20.95
C HIS A 85 -8.46 -10.13 -21.13
N TYR A 86 -9.32 -9.11 -21.17
CA TYR A 86 -8.90 -7.72 -21.38
C TYR A 86 -9.66 -6.74 -20.51
N ILE A 87 -9.02 -5.61 -20.20
CA ILE A 87 -9.61 -4.44 -19.55
C ILE A 87 -9.42 -3.27 -20.52
N VAL A 88 -10.50 -2.56 -20.84
CA VAL A 88 -10.47 -1.34 -21.66
C VAL A 88 -10.48 -0.14 -20.73
N MET A 89 -9.56 0.77 -20.92
CA MET A 89 -9.42 1.94 -20.06
C MET A 89 -9.02 3.18 -20.86
N GLU A 90 -9.11 4.31 -20.20
CA GLU A 90 -8.67 5.61 -20.72
C GLU A 90 -7.22 5.55 -21.16
N LEU A 91 -6.95 6.01 -22.39
CA LEU A 91 -5.60 6.22 -22.88
C LEU A 91 -5.09 7.58 -22.37
N VAL A 92 -4.08 7.55 -21.52
CA VAL A 92 -3.36 8.75 -21.07
C VAL A 92 -2.19 8.97 -21.99
N ARG A 93 -2.22 10.02 -22.79
CA ARG A 93 -1.08 10.44 -23.62
C ARG A 93 -0.16 11.31 -22.78
N GLY A 94 1.08 10.87 -22.61
CA GLY A 94 2.06 11.53 -21.76
C GLY A 94 3.09 10.56 -21.23
N GLN A 95 3.58 10.80 -20.02
CA GLN A 95 4.68 10.04 -19.41
C GLN A 95 4.27 9.53 -18.03
N SER A 96 4.75 8.35 -17.68
CA SER A 96 4.70 7.88 -16.29
C SER A 96 5.73 8.62 -15.42
N GLY A 97 5.47 8.70 -14.12
CA GLY A 97 6.44 9.23 -13.16
C GLY A 97 7.77 8.47 -13.17
N ALA A 98 7.77 7.19 -13.58
CA ALA A 98 8.99 6.42 -13.73
C ALA A 98 9.82 6.85 -14.96
N GLU A 99 9.16 7.22 -16.05
CA GLU A 99 9.83 7.78 -17.24
C GLU A 99 10.39 9.14 -16.95
N ILE A 100 9.60 10.01 -16.31
CA ILE A 100 10.06 11.35 -15.89
C ILE A 100 11.29 11.23 -14.97
N LEU A 101 11.23 10.37 -13.96
CA LEU A 101 12.35 10.16 -13.03
C LEU A 101 13.60 9.63 -13.75
N ARG A 102 13.44 8.75 -14.74
CA ARG A 102 14.56 8.23 -15.53
C ARG A 102 15.20 9.30 -16.40
N GLU A 103 14.42 10.24 -16.92
CA GLU A 103 14.88 11.32 -17.78
C GLU A 103 15.52 12.47 -16.99
N GLU A 104 14.90 12.87 -15.88
CA GLU A 104 15.32 14.01 -15.08
C GLU A 104 16.27 13.63 -13.93
N GLY A 105 16.24 12.38 -13.46
CA GLY A 105 16.99 11.90 -12.29
C GLY A 105 16.42 12.40 -10.96
N VAL A 106 16.29 13.71 -10.79
CA VAL A 106 15.67 14.39 -9.63
C VAL A 106 14.71 15.44 -10.19
N LEU A 107 13.47 15.40 -9.72
CA LEU A 107 12.45 16.35 -10.15
C LEU A 107 12.55 17.67 -9.36
N GLY A 108 12.24 18.77 -10.02
CA GLY A 108 12.03 20.04 -9.34
C GLY A 108 10.95 19.91 -8.27
N ILE A 109 11.14 20.55 -7.10
CA ILE A 109 10.25 20.38 -5.94
C ILE A 109 8.79 20.69 -6.28
N ARG A 110 8.55 21.75 -7.05
CA ARG A 110 7.19 22.15 -7.45
C ARG A 110 6.53 21.12 -8.34
N ASP A 111 7.27 20.53 -9.28
CA ASP A 111 6.77 19.53 -10.22
C ASP A 111 6.49 18.21 -9.50
N ALA A 112 7.42 17.76 -8.64
CA ALA A 112 7.21 16.60 -7.79
C ALA A 112 5.93 16.74 -6.93
N LEU A 113 5.77 17.90 -6.26
CA LEU A 113 4.58 18.14 -5.42
C LEU A 113 3.30 18.35 -6.25
N ALA A 114 3.38 18.85 -7.48
CA ALA A 114 2.24 18.93 -8.38
C ALA A 114 1.75 17.54 -8.79
N ILE A 115 2.66 16.60 -9.08
CA ILE A 115 2.33 15.20 -9.38
C ILE A 115 1.74 14.52 -8.15
N VAL A 116 2.44 14.55 -7.02
CA VAL A 116 2.04 13.92 -5.77
C VAL A 116 0.72 14.48 -5.23
N GLY A 117 0.53 15.79 -5.30
CA GLY A 117 -0.71 16.43 -4.86
C GLY A 117 -1.94 16.01 -5.68
N GLN A 118 -1.76 15.73 -6.98
CA GLN A 118 -2.81 15.19 -7.82
C GLN A 118 -3.08 13.71 -7.50
N ALA A 119 -2.05 12.91 -7.27
CA ALA A 119 -2.18 11.54 -6.81
C ALA A 119 -2.91 11.46 -5.47
N CYS A 120 -2.63 12.36 -4.51
CA CYS A 120 -3.38 12.46 -3.25
C CYS A 120 -4.88 12.65 -3.46
N ARG A 121 -5.30 13.50 -4.40
CA ARG A 121 -6.73 13.70 -4.70
C ARG A 121 -7.39 12.42 -5.23
N GLY A 122 -6.70 11.70 -6.12
CA GLY A 122 -7.19 10.41 -6.62
C GLY A 122 -7.29 9.36 -5.52
N LEU A 123 -6.25 9.23 -4.65
CA LEU A 123 -6.26 8.30 -3.52
C LEU A 123 -7.35 8.65 -2.50
N GLU A 124 -7.52 9.93 -2.15
CA GLU A 124 -8.57 10.37 -1.25
C GLU A 124 -9.96 9.94 -1.74
N TYR A 125 -10.22 10.17 -3.02
CA TYR A 125 -11.48 9.74 -3.62
C TYR A 125 -11.65 8.21 -3.59
N ALA A 126 -10.62 7.45 -3.93
CA ALA A 126 -10.66 5.99 -3.91
C ALA A 126 -10.90 5.46 -2.48
N HIS A 127 -10.18 6.00 -1.48
CA HIS A 127 -10.30 5.61 -0.08
C HIS A 127 -11.70 5.87 0.47
N ARG A 128 -12.31 7.01 0.16
CA ARG A 128 -13.70 7.34 0.53
C ARG A 128 -14.72 6.39 -0.09
N ASN A 129 -14.38 5.80 -1.24
CA ASN A 129 -15.21 4.78 -1.89
C ASN A 129 -14.84 3.34 -1.50
N GLY A 130 -14.04 3.17 -0.44
CA GLY A 130 -13.66 1.87 0.10
C GLY A 130 -12.64 1.09 -0.75
N VAL A 131 -11.95 1.78 -1.68
CA VAL A 131 -10.93 1.18 -2.55
C VAL A 131 -9.54 1.64 -2.12
N VAL A 132 -8.65 0.69 -1.83
CA VAL A 132 -7.22 0.91 -1.52
C VAL A 132 -6.42 0.52 -2.75
N HIS A 133 -5.45 1.36 -3.16
CA HIS A 133 -4.68 1.16 -4.38
C HIS A 133 -3.67 0.00 -4.29
N ARG A 134 -2.89 -0.07 -3.20
CA ARG A 134 -1.94 -1.15 -2.86
C ARG A 134 -0.72 -1.32 -3.77
N ASP A 135 -0.60 -0.54 -4.82
CA ASP A 135 0.53 -0.57 -5.77
C ASP A 135 0.92 0.83 -6.24
N VAL A 136 0.94 1.80 -5.32
CA VAL A 136 1.38 3.16 -5.62
C VAL A 136 2.89 3.14 -5.88
N LYS A 137 3.28 3.58 -7.08
CA LYS A 137 4.68 3.69 -7.53
C LYS A 137 4.77 4.67 -8.69
N PRO A 138 5.96 5.19 -9.05
CA PRO A 138 6.11 6.14 -10.14
C PRO A 138 5.50 5.67 -11.47
N GLY A 139 5.65 4.37 -11.81
CA GLY A 139 5.09 3.82 -13.05
C GLY A 139 3.56 3.84 -13.15
N ASN A 140 2.87 3.96 -12.01
CA ASN A 140 1.41 4.02 -11.95
C ASN A 140 0.87 5.46 -11.81
N LEU A 141 1.73 6.47 -11.85
CA LEU A 141 1.40 7.90 -11.89
C LEU A 141 1.58 8.41 -13.31
N LEU A 142 0.52 8.51 -14.08
CA LEU A 142 0.57 8.94 -15.48
C LEU A 142 0.30 10.44 -15.56
N ARG A 143 1.28 11.23 -16.03
CA ARG A 143 1.13 12.67 -16.31
C ARG A 143 0.78 12.85 -17.79
N GLY A 144 -0.45 13.28 -18.04
CA GLY A 144 -0.91 13.63 -19.38
C GLY A 144 -0.19 14.85 -19.96
N GLU A 145 -0.26 15.02 -21.28
CA GLU A 145 0.27 16.20 -21.99
C GLU A 145 -0.40 17.51 -21.52
N ASP A 146 -1.62 17.42 -21.00
CA ASP A 146 -2.37 18.51 -20.37
C ASP A 146 -1.93 18.83 -18.93
N GLY A 147 -0.93 18.09 -18.39
CA GLY A 147 -0.45 18.21 -17.02
C GLY A 147 -1.35 17.55 -15.96
N VAL A 148 -2.44 16.89 -16.36
CA VAL A 148 -3.28 16.12 -15.43
C VAL A 148 -2.59 14.81 -15.09
N VAL A 149 -2.48 14.53 -13.79
CA VAL A 149 -1.92 13.25 -13.30
C VAL A 149 -3.04 12.30 -12.94
N LYS A 150 -2.92 11.07 -13.43
CA LYS A 150 -3.90 10.00 -13.19
C LYS A 150 -3.22 8.78 -12.55
N LEU A 151 -3.86 8.22 -11.53
CA LEU A 151 -3.51 6.93 -10.94
C LEU A 151 -3.99 5.80 -11.86
N ALA A 152 -3.09 4.92 -12.23
CA ALA A 152 -3.37 3.70 -13.01
C ALA A 152 -3.12 2.44 -12.17
N ASP A 153 -3.70 1.32 -12.58
CA ASP A 153 -3.43 -0.01 -12.02
C ASP A 153 -3.67 -0.14 -10.52
N PHE A 154 -4.94 -0.06 -10.11
CA PHE A 154 -5.34 -0.36 -8.73
C PHE A 154 -5.03 -1.83 -8.38
N GLY A 155 -4.00 -2.06 -7.57
CA GLY A 155 -3.38 -3.36 -7.30
C GLY A 155 -4.20 -4.31 -6.41
N ILE A 156 -5.51 -4.43 -6.67
CA ILE A 156 -6.42 -5.33 -5.92
C ILE A 156 -6.01 -6.80 -6.08
N ALA A 157 -5.32 -7.13 -7.17
CA ALA A 157 -4.76 -8.45 -7.39
C ALA A 157 -3.67 -8.85 -6.36
N LYS A 158 -2.95 -7.89 -5.77
CA LYS A 158 -1.90 -8.14 -4.77
C LYS A 158 -2.45 -8.50 -3.38
N ALA A 159 -3.71 -8.20 -3.08
CA ALA A 159 -4.30 -8.42 -1.77
C ALA A 159 -4.54 -9.87 -1.37
N ILE A 160 -4.39 -10.83 -2.27
CA ILE A 160 -4.78 -12.23 -2.06
C ILE A 160 -3.60 -13.19 -2.28
N SER A 161 -2.42 -12.66 -2.66
CA SER A 161 -1.23 -13.49 -2.87
C SER A 161 -0.40 -13.69 -1.59
N ASP A 162 -1.07 -13.80 -0.43
CA ASP A 162 -0.40 -13.87 0.88
C ASP A 162 0.42 -15.14 1.12
N GLU A 163 0.46 -16.13 0.22
CA GLU A 163 1.22 -17.35 0.52
C GLU A 163 2.05 -17.98 -0.63
N SER A 164 1.89 -17.62 -1.91
CA SER A 164 2.51 -18.45 -2.95
C SER A 164 3.20 -17.78 -4.15
N SER A 165 3.18 -16.44 -4.29
CA SER A 165 3.73 -15.78 -5.49
C SER A 165 4.92 -14.83 -5.24
N ILE A 166 5.50 -14.81 -4.05
CA ILE A 166 6.68 -13.97 -3.71
C ILE A 166 7.98 -14.53 -4.31
N THR A 167 7.96 -15.69 -4.94
CA THR A 167 9.16 -16.44 -5.37
C THR A 167 9.59 -16.27 -6.83
N GLN A 168 8.95 -15.46 -7.65
CA GLN A 168 9.48 -15.19 -8.99
C GLN A 168 10.51 -14.06 -8.94
N VAL A 169 11.76 -14.47 -8.86
CA VAL A 169 12.98 -13.66 -8.80
C VAL A 169 13.11 -12.79 -10.07
N GLY A 170 13.29 -11.48 -9.90
CA GLY A 170 13.78 -10.56 -10.92
C GLY A 170 12.89 -9.34 -11.22
N SER A 171 11.58 -9.49 -11.50
CA SER A 171 10.68 -8.35 -11.78
C SER A 171 9.97 -7.80 -10.52
N VAL A 172 10.00 -8.58 -9.43
CA VAL A 172 9.35 -8.25 -8.15
C VAL A 172 10.13 -7.21 -7.35
N LEU A 173 11.44 -7.14 -7.55
CA LEU A 173 12.33 -6.31 -6.72
C LEU A 173 12.05 -4.80 -6.87
N GLY A 174 11.85 -4.30 -8.10
CA GLY A 174 11.56 -2.88 -8.35
C GLY A 174 10.24 -2.40 -7.74
N THR A 175 9.22 -3.27 -7.72
CA THR A 175 7.92 -2.94 -7.14
C THR A 175 7.90 -3.08 -5.60
N ALA A 176 8.72 -3.98 -5.05
CA ALA A 176 8.80 -4.20 -3.61
C ALA A 176 9.31 -2.97 -2.85
N ALA A 177 10.13 -2.13 -3.46
CA ALA A 177 10.71 -0.94 -2.85
C ALA A 177 9.67 0.08 -2.31
N TYR A 178 8.43 0.03 -2.79
CA TYR A 178 7.33 0.92 -2.38
C TYR A 178 6.38 0.28 -1.36
N LEU A 179 6.59 -0.98 -0.99
CA LEU A 179 5.73 -1.69 -0.04
C LEU A 179 5.83 -1.08 1.35
N ALA A 180 4.68 -0.83 1.95
CA ALA A 180 4.60 -0.41 3.33
C ALA A 180 5.05 -1.55 4.28
N PRO A 181 5.59 -1.24 5.48
CA PRO A 181 6.06 -2.24 6.43
C PRO A 181 5.02 -3.32 6.76
N GLU A 182 3.77 -2.94 6.96
CA GLU A 182 2.66 -3.88 7.19
C GLU A 182 2.41 -4.80 6.00
N GLN A 183 2.60 -4.31 4.75
CA GLN A 183 2.51 -5.16 3.56
C GLN A 183 3.68 -6.13 3.46
N ALA A 184 4.89 -5.67 3.79
CA ALA A 184 6.07 -6.52 3.81
C ALA A 184 6.00 -7.60 4.91
N ALA A 185 5.28 -7.32 6.00
CA ALA A 185 4.97 -8.27 7.08
C ALA A 185 3.79 -9.22 6.76
N GLY A 186 3.14 -9.09 5.60
CA GLY A 186 1.95 -9.88 5.23
C GLY A 186 0.68 -9.47 5.98
N GLU A 187 0.65 -8.30 6.59
CA GLU A 187 -0.51 -7.78 7.28
C GLU A 187 -1.51 -7.13 6.29
N LYS A 188 -2.73 -6.90 6.77
CA LYS A 188 -3.78 -6.31 5.93
C LYS A 188 -3.48 -4.85 5.61
N ALA A 189 -3.15 -4.56 4.36
CA ALA A 189 -2.96 -3.20 3.86
C ALA A 189 -4.25 -2.39 3.87
N GLY A 190 -4.19 -1.21 4.48
CA GLY A 190 -5.25 -0.21 4.47
C GLY A 190 -4.84 1.05 3.69
N PRO A 191 -5.65 2.14 3.75
CA PRO A 191 -5.32 3.43 3.13
C PRO A 191 -3.93 3.97 3.51
N ALA A 192 -3.50 3.75 4.75
CA ALA A 192 -2.19 4.19 5.24
C ALA A 192 -1.01 3.56 4.48
N ALA A 193 -1.19 2.38 3.87
CA ALA A 193 -0.16 1.75 3.03
C ALA A 193 0.07 2.55 1.73
N ASP A 194 -0.99 3.09 1.11
CA ASP A 194 -0.88 3.94 -0.07
C ASP A 194 -0.18 5.27 0.25
N LEU A 195 -0.42 5.81 1.46
CA LEU A 195 0.25 7.04 1.92
C LEU A 195 1.74 6.82 2.14
N TYR A 196 2.13 5.67 2.70
CA TYR A 196 3.54 5.28 2.81
C TYR A 196 4.19 5.17 1.43
N ALA A 197 3.57 4.43 0.52
CA ALA A 197 4.06 4.25 -0.84
C ALA A 197 4.21 5.59 -1.58
N LEU A 198 3.24 6.51 -1.42
CA LEU A 198 3.33 7.86 -1.98
C LEU A 198 4.41 8.71 -1.29
N GLY A 199 4.68 8.47 0.00
CA GLY A 199 5.84 9.02 0.72
C GLY A 199 7.16 8.56 0.09
N VAL A 200 7.29 7.25 -0.23
CA VAL A 200 8.46 6.69 -0.95
C VAL A 200 8.62 7.33 -2.33
N VAL A 201 7.53 7.47 -3.08
CA VAL A 201 7.53 8.15 -4.40
C VAL A 201 8.01 9.60 -4.26
N THR A 202 7.49 10.33 -3.27
CA THR A 202 7.87 11.72 -3.02
C THR A 202 9.36 11.84 -2.67
N TYR A 203 9.83 10.96 -1.80
CA TYR A 203 11.25 10.88 -1.44
C TYR A 203 12.12 10.64 -2.68
N GLN A 204 11.73 9.68 -3.51
CA GLN A 204 12.48 9.33 -4.71
C GLN A 204 12.47 10.45 -5.76
N PHE A 205 11.35 11.13 -5.98
CA PHE A 205 11.28 12.27 -6.89
C PHE A 205 12.19 13.42 -6.46
N LEU A 206 12.30 13.66 -5.16
CA LEU A 206 13.08 14.78 -4.60
C LEU A 206 14.56 14.47 -4.40
N SER A 207 14.95 13.20 -4.29
CA SER A 207 16.34 12.78 -4.03
C SER A 207 16.98 11.95 -5.15
N GLY A 208 16.18 11.44 -6.11
CA GLY A 208 16.63 10.47 -7.11
C GLY A 208 16.92 9.06 -6.54
N ARG A 209 16.68 8.84 -5.25
CA ARG A 209 17.01 7.59 -4.54
C ARG A 209 15.81 7.04 -3.79
N LEU A 210 15.79 5.73 -3.59
CA LEU A 210 14.85 5.09 -2.68
C LEU A 210 15.28 5.33 -1.22
N PRO A 211 14.33 5.46 -0.27
CA PRO A 211 14.67 5.56 1.16
C PRO A 211 15.40 4.30 1.67
N TYR A 212 15.07 3.15 1.12
CA TYR A 212 15.73 1.87 1.41
C TYR A 212 16.02 1.13 0.10
N GLU A 213 17.29 0.83 -0.16
CA GLU A 213 17.72 -0.02 -1.26
C GLU A 213 17.87 -1.45 -0.73
N ALA A 214 17.14 -2.41 -1.28
CA ALA A 214 17.15 -3.79 -0.84
C ALA A 214 17.12 -4.76 -2.03
N GLN A 215 17.76 -5.90 -1.90
CA GLN A 215 17.81 -6.95 -2.92
C GLN A 215 16.74 -8.05 -2.70
N SER A 216 16.02 -8.00 -1.57
CA SER A 216 14.94 -8.93 -1.25
C SER A 216 13.89 -8.27 -0.37
N LEU A 217 12.66 -8.85 -0.34
CA LEU A 217 11.59 -8.38 0.54
C LEU A 217 11.98 -8.51 2.02
N THR A 218 12.68 -9.58 2.39
CA THR A 218 13.17 -9.79 3.75
C THR A 218 14.18 -8.71 4.16
N GLU A 219 15.11 -8.37 3.26
CA GLU A 219 16.08 -7.30 3.50
C GLU A 219 15.37 -5.94 3.62
N LEU A 220 14.40 -5.65 2.74
CA LEU A 220 13.60 -4.44 2.82
C LEU A 220 12.91 -4.32 4.18
N ALA A 221 12.18 -5.36 4.61
CA ALA A 221 11.49 -5.37 5.89
C ALA A 221 12.47 -5.16 7.07
N LEU A 222 13.67 -5.76 6.99
CA LEU A 222 14.70 -5.60 8.02
C LEU A 222 15.23 -4.15 8.06
N LYS A 223 15.53 -3.56 6.89
CA LYS A 223 16.00 -2.17 6.79
C LYS A 223 14.94 -1.20 7.28
N GLN A 224 13.68 -1.36 6.87
CA GLN A 224 12.57 -0.53 7.36
C GLN A 224 12.46 -0.54 8.89
N GLN A 225 12.76 -1.67 9.56
CA GLN A 225 12.69 -1.76 11.02
C GLN A 225 13.93 -1.24 11.76
N ARG A 226 15.10 -1.23 11.13
CA ARG A 226 16.38 -0.97 11.79
C ARG A 226 17.09 0.30 11.36
N GLU A 227 16.79 0.79 10.18
CA GLU A 227 17.47 1.94 9.59
C GLU A 227 16.53 3.14 9.51
N ILE A 228 17.09 4.32 9.68
CA ILE A 228 16.42 5.59 9.40
C ILE A 228 16.93 6.04 8.04
N PRO A 229 16.05 6.33 7.06
CA PRO A 229 16.49 6.79 5.76
C PRO A 229 17.21 8.14 5.89
N PRO A 230 18.18 8.43 5.03
CA PRO A 230 18.82 9.75 4.98
C PRO A 230 17.78 10.85 4.84
N ARG A 231 17.97 11.97 5.53
CA ARG A 231 17.03 13.09 5.46
C ARG A 231 17.04 13.72 4.06
N LEU A 232 15.85 14.07 3.56
CA LEU A 232 15.72 14.70 2.24
C LEU A 232 16.45 16.03 2.12
N ASP A 233 16.41 16.86 3.17
CA ASP A 233 17.10 18.16 3.21
C ASP A 233 18.63 18.04 3.30
N GLU A 234 19.16 16.86 3.70
CA GLU A 234 20.59 16.54 3.60
C GLU A 234 21.00 16.07 2.20
N LEU A 235 20.11 15.33 1.49
CA LEU A 235 20.36 14.83 0.14
C LEU A 235 20.13 15.90 -0.94
N ASN A 236 19.15 16.76 -0.72
CA ASN A 236 18.79 17.85 -1.61
C ASN A 236 18.59 19.15 -0.80
N PRO A 237 19.61 20.02 -0.74
CA PRO A 237 19.56 21.27 0.05
C PRO A 237 18.46 22.27 -0.38
N GLU A 238 17.84 22.08 -1.55
CA GLU A 238 16.71 22.90 -1.99
C GLU A 238 15.41 22.50 -1.28
N VAL A 239 15.35 21.29 -0.68
CA VAL A 239 14.18 20.80 0.05
C VAL A 239 14.11 21.48 1.41
N PRO A 240 13.02 22.23 1.71
CA PRO A 240 12.85 22.82 3.03
C PRO A 240 12.80 21.75 4.12
N PRO A 241 13.41 21.94 5.30
CA PRO A 241 13.39 20.97 6.40
C PRO A 241 11.97 20.54 6.80
N GLN A 242 10.99 21.44 6.70
CA GLN A 242 9.59 21.15 7.02
C GLN A 242 8.94 20.22 5.98
N LEU A 243 9.34 20.33 4.71
CA LEU A 243 8.92 19.40 3.66
C LEU A 243 9.54 18.02 3.87
N ALA A 244 10.83 17.96 4.22
CA ALA A 244 11.49 16.71 4.61
C ALA A 244 10.74 16.02 5.76
N MET A 245 10.40 16.76 6.83
CA MET A 245 9.62 16.24 7.96
C MET A 245 8.23 15.73 7.56
N ALA A 246 7.57 16.35 6.58
CA ALA A 246 6.26 15.89 6.10
C ALA A 246 6.39 14.55 5.36
N VAL A 247 7.46 14.36 4.58
CA VAL A 247 7.77 13.09 3.91
C VAL A 247 8.16 12.03 4.93
N ASP A 248 9.03 12.34 5.91
CA ASP A 248 9.42 11.42 6.99
C ASP A 248 8.20 10.90 7.75
N ARG A 249 7.21 11.78 8.00
CA ARG A 249 5.95 11.36 8.63
C ARG A 249 5.16 10.37 7.77
N ALA A 250 5.14 10.51 6.45
CA ALA A 250 4.50 9.54 5.57
C ALA A 250 5.22 8.18 5.59
N LEU A 251 6.55 8.18 5.81
CA LEU A 251 7.41 7.01 5.92
C LEU A 251 7.44 6.37 7.32
N ALA A 252 6.60 6.82 8.27
CA ALA A 252 6.55 6.25 9.61
C ALA A 252 6.22 4.75 9.56
N LEU A 253 6.90 3.95 10.40
CA LEU A 253 6.68 2.51 10.51
C LEU A 253 5.25 2.18 10.96
N ASP A 254 4.80 2.84 12.02
CA ASP A 254 3.44 2.72 12.54
C ASP A 254 2.45 3.46 11.62
N PRO A 255 1.49 2.76 11.00
CA PRO A 255 0.46 3.39 10.18
C PRO A 255 -0.32 4.50 10.90
N GLY A 256 -0.47 4.40 12.22
CA GLY A 256 -1.16 5.41 13.04
C GLY A 256 -0.42 6.72 13.20
N GLN A 257 0.89 6.76 12.91
CA GLN A 257 1.71 7.98 12.95
C GLN A 257 1.76 8.70 11.59
N ARG A 258 1.34 8.05 10.52
CA ARG A 258 1.26 8.65 9.19
C ARG A 258 0.15 9.71 9.13
N PRO A 259 0.08 10.53 8.08
CA PRO A 259 -1.09 11.37 7.84
C PRO A 259 -2.39 10.54 7.87
N ALA A 260 -3.47 11.08 8.42
CA ALA A 260 -4.70 10.34 8.61
C ALA A 260 -5.47 10.08 7.29
N SER A 261 -5.21 10.92 6.27
CA SER A 261 -5.83 10.81 4.94
C SER A 261 -4.85 11.25 3.85
N ALA A 262 -5.17 10.96 2.59
CA ALA A 262 -4.38 11.45 1.46
C ALA A 262 -4.46 12.98 1.33
N ASP A 263 -5.58 13.58 1.73
CA ASP A 263 -5.72 15.02 1.75
C ASP A 263 -4.87 15.68 2.85
N ASP A 264 -4.75 15.04 4.02
CA ASP A 264 -3.83 15.48 5.09
C ASP A 264 -2.37 15.40 4.64
N LEU A 265 -1.98 14.34 3.91
CA LEU A 265 -0.63 14.26 3.32
C LEU A 265 -0.39 15.40 2.33
N ARG A 266 -1.35 15.64 1.43
CA ARG A 266 -1.28 16.73 0.45
C ARG A 266 -1.09 18.09 1.12
N HIS A 267 -1.83 18.38 2.20
CA HIS A 267 -1.72 19.62 2.97
C HIS A 267 -0.36 19.70 3.67
N ALA A 268 0.08 18.62 4.33
CA ALA A 268 1.37 18.59 5.02
C ALA A 268 2.55 18.86 4.08
N LEU A 269 2.53 18.30 2.86
CA LEU A 269 3.56 18.57 1.85
C LEU A 269 3.51 20.04 1.36
N ALA A 270 2.32 20.57 1.11
CA ALA A 270 2.14 21.97 0.70
C ALA A 270 2.55 22.96 1.80
N ASP A 271 2.25 22.65 3.06
CA ASP A 271 2.67 23.42 4.23
C ASP A 271 4.18 23.36 4.42
N GLY A 272 4.76 22.16 4.30
CA GLY A 272 6.19 21.94 4.36
C GLY A 272 6.96 22.75 3.32
N LEU A 273 6.45 22.84 2.08
CA LEU A 273 7.02 23.69 1.04
C LEU A 273 7.02 25.19 1.42
N ARG A 274 6.02 25.63 2.20
CA ARG A 274 5.93 27.01 2.73
C ARG A 274 6.72 27.24 4.02
N GLY A 275 7.46 26.23 4.50
CA GLY A 275 8.20 26.29 5.74
C GLY A 275 7.34 26.09 7.01
N VAL A 276 6.12 25.59 6.86
CA VAL A 276 5.22 25.26 7.99
C VAL A 276 5.41 23.78 8.33
N GLY A 277 5.89 23.51 9.55
CA GLY A 277 6.10 22.12 10.00
C GLY A 277 4.79 21.36 10.22
N PRO A 278 4.80 20.02 10.14
CA PRO A 278 3.64 19.20 10.42
C PRO A 278 3.17 19.44 11.85
N ALA A 279 1.85 19.65 12.03
CA ALA A 279 1.26 19.76 13.36
C ALA A 279 1.57 18.46 14.13
N HIS A 280 2.23 18.57 15.26
CA HIS A 280 2.37 17.45 16.19
C HIS A 280 0.96 17.02 16.59
N PRO A 281 0.62 15.72 16.61
CA PRO A 281 -0.58 15.28 17.30
C PRO A 281 -0.45 15.86 18.71
N ALA A 282 -1.41 16.70 19.09
CA ALA A 282 -1.43 17.32 20.42
C ALA A 282 -1.43 16.16 21.43
N THR A 283 -0.27 15.84 21.97
CA THR A 283 -0.17 15.18 23.24
C THR A 283 -0.93 16.11 24.18
N SER A 284 -2.12 15.69 24.58
CA SER A 284 -2.91 16.35 25.63
C SER A 284 -2.08 16.27 26.93
N THR A 285 -1.10 17.14 27.00
CA THR A 285 -0.45 17.46 28.25
C THR A 285 -1.53 18.19 29.07
N THR A 286 -2.22 17.41 29.89
CA THR A 286 -2.99 17.93 31.00
C THR A 286 -2.02 18.85 31.77
N ARG A 287 -2.13 20.17 31.53
CA ARG A 287 -1.49 21.14 32.34
C ARG A 287 -2.15 21.03 33.70
N VAL A 288 -1.54 20.31 34.60
CA VAL A 288 -1.83 20.39 36.02
C VAL A 288 -1.46 21.81 36.40
N ALA A 289 -2.47 22.65 36.53
CA ALA A 289 -2.32 24.00 37.12
C ALA A 289 -1.84 23.81 38.54
N GLY A 290 -0.56 24.06 38.79
CA GLY A 290 -0.03 24.15 40.14
C GLY A 290 -0.71 25.30 40.91
N PRO A 291 -0.82 25.19 42.22
CA PRO A 291 -1.51 26.19 43.04
C PRO A 291 -0.82 27.56 42.93
N VAL A 292 -1.57 28.55 42.46
CA VAL A 292 -1.15 29.94 42.47
C VAL A 292 -1.15 30.41 43.90
N THR A 293 0.03 30.61 44.45
CA THR A 293 0.21 31.27 45.75
C THR A 293 -0.07 32.77 45.57
N THR A 294 -1.26 33.23 45.96
CA THR A 294 -1.61 34.65 46.03
C THR A 294 -1.02 35.26 47.29
N ALA A 295 -0.04 36.14 47.09
CA ALA A 295 0.44 37.00 48.14
C ALA A 295 -0.64 38.07 48.48
N THR A 296 -1.04 38.06 49.71
CA THR A 296 -1.97 39.02 50.36
C THR A 296 -1.39 40.42 50.38
N SER A 297 -2.13 41.41 49.86
CA SER A 297 -1.96 42.79 50.21
C SER A 297 -3.31 43.35 50.67
N ALA A 298 -3.35 43.70 51.95
CA ALA A 298 -4.50 44.23 52.64
C ALA A 298 -4.73 45.71 52.30
N ARG A 299 -5.97 46.09 52.01
CA ARG A 299 -6.49 47.44 52.44
C ARG A 299 -8.02 47.40 52.40
N ALA A 300 -8.65 47.68 53.61
CA ALA A 300 -10.07 47.94 53.82
C ALA A 300 -10.29 49.45 53.89
N PRO A 301 -11.51 49.99 54.19
CA PRO A 301 -12.85 49.72 53.69
C PRO A 301 -13.59 50.98 53.24
N ALA A 302 -14.71 50.89 52.56
CA ALA A 302 -15.80 51.93 52.70
C ALA A 302 -17.16 51.37 52.23
N THR A 303 -18.01 51.20 53.16
CA THR A 303 -19.44 51.54 53.38
C THR A 303 -20.30 51.83 52.12
N GLY A 304 -21.46 51.19 52.05
CA GLY A 304 -22.68 51.85 51.65
C GLY A 304 -23.74 51.07 50.90
N ALA A 305 -24.84 50.79 51.65
CA ALA A 305 -26.26 50.77 51.23
C ALA A 305 -26.86 49.62 50.47
N THR A 306 -27.49 48.75 51.17
CA THR A 306 -28.89 48.28 51.16
C THR A 306 -29.75 48.70 49.96
N ARG A 307 -30.33 47.67 49.25
CA ARG A 307 -31.78 47.63 49.03
C ARG A 307 -32.30 46.22 48.57
N VAL A 308 -33.29 45.86 49.32
CA VAL A 308 -34.27 44.79 49.28
C VAL A 308 -35.07 44.78 47.98
N ALA A 309 -35.41 43.60 47.38
CA ALA A 309 -36.76 43.08 47.25
C ALA A 309 -36.91 41.92 46.28
N ARG A 310 -37.54 40.92 46.82
CA ARG A 310 -38.55 39.98 46.25
C ARG A 310 -38.22 39.03 45.10
N GLY A 311 -38.22 37.76 45.52
CA GLY A 311 -38.53 36.62 44.65
C GLY A 311 -40.07 36.44 44.54
N PRO A 312 -40.61 35.23 44.31
CA PRO A 312 -40.31 34.24 43.29
C PRO A 312 -41.58 33.89 42.46
N VAL A 313 -41.48 33.26 41.34
CA VAL A 313 -42.61 32.52 40.74
C VAL A 313 -42.13 31.24 40.15
N ALA A 314 -42.71 30.16 40.67
CA ALA A 314 -42.55 28.79 40.19
C ALA A 314 -43.39 28.54 38.92
N ALA A 315 -42.85 27.84 37.95
CA ALA A 315 -43.62 27.25 36.87
C ALA A 315 -43.30 25.78 36.70
N ARG A 316 -44.38 25.03 36.77
CA ARG A 316 -44.62 23.58 36.78
C ARG A 316 -43.94 22.83 35.64
N GLN A 317 -43.42 21.66 36.00
CA GLN A 317 -43.14 20.55 35.06
C GLN A 317 -44.44 19.76 34.77
N PRO A 318 -44.61 19.27 33.51
CA PRO A 318 -45.65 18.27 33.25
C PRO A 318 -45.12 16.86 33.50
N ARG A 319 -45.96 16.08 34.13
CA ARG A 319 -45.84 14.68 34.50
C ARG A 319 -45.96 13.75 33.28
N ALA A 320 -45.09 12.75 33.14
CA ALA A 320 -45.22 11.63 32.20
C ALA A 320 -46.18 10.57 32.76
N PRO A 321 -46.88 9.82 31.86
CA PRO A 321 -47.85 8.79 32.29
C PRO A 321 -47.14 7.49 32.68
N ARG A 322 -47.73 6.88 33.66
CA ARG A 322 -47.43 5.60 34.31
C ARG A 322 -47.90 4.43 33.41
N ALA A 323 -47.05 3.49 33.04
CA ALA A 323 -47.43 2.22 32.48
C ALA A 323 -47.35 1.11 33.56
N ALA A 324 -48.36 0.24 33.57
CA ALA A 324 -48.62 -0.83 34.53
C ALA A 324 -47.73 -2.08 34.25
N PRO A 325 -47.70 -3.04 35.21
CA PRO A 325 -46.62 -4.04 35.28
C PRO A 325 -46.91 -5.32 34.46
N ALA A 326 -45.86 -5.83 33.80
CA ALA A 326 -45.90 -7.19 33.23
C ALA A 326 -45.00 -8.14 34.03
N ALA A 327 -45.47 -9.37 34.11
CA ALA A 327 -45.15 -10.45 34.96
C ALA A 327 -43.71 -10.94 35.02
N ALA A 328 -43.36 -11.51 36.16
CA ALA A 328 -42.14 -12.21 36.48
C ALA A 328 -41.90 -13.43 35.56
N ALA A 329 -40.70 -13.51 34.96
CA ALA A 329 -40.17 -14.74 34.42
C ALA A 329 -38.85 -15.07 35.13
N THR A 330 -38.82 -16.27 35.64
CA THR A 330 -37.87 -16.94 36.51
C THR A 330 -36.45 -16.98 35.89
N ALA A 331 -35.45 -16.53 36.59
CA ALA A 331 -34.04 -16.62 36.22
C ALA A 331 -33.53 -18.06 36.47
N ALA A 332 -32.99 -18.69 35.42
CA ALA A 332 -32.15 -19.86 35.51
C ALA A 332 -30.67 -19.48 35.70
N PRO A 333 -29.87 -20.25 36.46
CA PRO A 333 -28.51 -19.86 36.80
C PRO A 333 -27.56 -20.05 35.64
N GLN A 334 -26.79 -19.00 35.29
CA GLN A 334 -25.71 -19.03 34.32
C GLN A 334 -24.53 -19.84 34.84
N ALA A 335 -24.20 -20.93 34.15
CA ALA A 335 -23.01 -21.72 34.35
C ALA A 335 -21.76 -20.98 33.79
N ARG A 336 -20.75 -20.78 34.64
CA ARG A 336 -19.43 -20.27 34.26
C ARG A 336 -18.73 -21.23 33.28
N PRO A 337 -18.12 -20.77 32.14
CA PRO A 337 -17.37 -21.66 31.28
C PRO A 337 -16.03 -22.07 31.94
N ARG A 338 -15.85 -23.37 32.12
CA ARG A 338 -14.60 -24.00 32.56
C ARG A 338 -13.54 -23.83 31.48
N ARG A 339 -12.46 -23.13 31.78
CA ARG A 339 -11.21 -23.09 31.03
C ARG A 339 -10.54 -24.46 30.95
N ARG A 340 -10.97 -25.35 30.06
CA ARG A 340 -10.29 -26.62 29.74
C ARG A 340 -10.24 -26.83 28.22
N GLY A 341 -9.37 -26.13 27.53
CA GLY A 341 -9.22 -26.29 26.07
C GLY A 341 -7.84 -25.89 25.50
N ARG A 342 -7.08 -25.07 26.20
CA ARG A 342 -5.76 -24.62 25.66
C ARG A 342 -4.66 -25.69 25.81
N ALA A 343 -4.62 -26.44 26.91
CA ALA A 343 -3.61 -27.47 27.12
C ALA A 343 -3.67 -28.62 26.10
N ARG A 344 -4.87 -29.03 25.69
CA ARG A 344 -5.05 -30.10 24.67
C ARG A 344 -4.64 -29.65 23.25
N ARG A 345 -4.82 -28.36 22.89
CA ARG A 345 -4.38 -27.85 21.59
C ARG A 345 -2.86 -27.70 21.50
N VAL A 346 -2.21 -27.24 22.56
CA VAL A 346 -0.74 -27.15 22.62
C VAL A 346 -0.11 -28.55 22.57
N LEU A 347 -0.67 -29.54 23.26
CA LEU A 347 -0.17 -30.92 23.21
C LEU A 347 -0.33 -31.53 21.81
N GLY A 348 -1.43 -31.22 21.09
CA GLY A 348 -1.63 -31.66 19.70
C GLY A 348 -0.61 -31.06 18.73
N ILE A 349 -0.29 -29.78 18.86
CA ILE A 349 0.70 -29.09 18.02
C ILE A 349 2.12 -29.65 18.26
N VAL A 350 2.50 -29.89 19.51
CA VAL A 350 3.81 -30.47 19.86
C VAL A 350 3.94 -31.89 19.30
N LEU A 351 2.87 -32.68 19.31
CA LEU A 351 2.87 -34.04 18.78
C LEU A 351 2.97 -34.08 17.26
N VAL A 352 2.32 -33.16 16.56
CA VAL A 352 2.42 -32.99 15.09
C VAL A 352 3.82 -32.52 14.68
N LEU A 353 4.41 -31.55 15.40
CA LEU A 353 5.77 -31.10 15.15
C LEU A 353 6.80 -32.21 15.42
N GLY A 354 6.61 -33.03 16.45
CA GLY A 354 7.43 -34.20 16.74
C GLY A 354 7.37 -35.26 15.63
N LEU A 355 6.18 -35.54 15.07
CA LEU A 355 6.00 -36.46 13.95
C LEU A 355 6.62 -35.94 12.65
N LEU A 356 6.52 -34.64 12.37
CA LEU A 356 7.17 -34.02 11.20
C LEU A 356 8.69 -34.05 11.31
N ALA A 357 9.26 -33.82 12.51
CA ALA A 357 10.69 -33.93 12.75
C ALA A 357 11.20 -35.38 12.61
N ALA A 358 10.44 -36.36 13.12
CA ALA A 358 10.77 -37.77 12.96
C ALA A 358 10.64 -38.27 11.50
N GLY A 359 9.62 -37.80 10.76
CA GLY A 359 9.44 -38.07 9.33
C GLY A 359 10.56 -37.47 8.48
N GLY A 360 10.99 -36.24 8.78
CA GLY A 360 12.14 -35.58 8.14
C GLY A 360 13.46 -36.32 8.38
N ALA A 361 13.73 -36.77 9.61
CA ALA A 361 14.90 -37.56 9.92
C ALA A 361 14.90 -38.94 9.23
N ALA A 362 13.74 -39.63 9.16
CA ALA A 362 13.60 -40.87 8.44
C ALA A 362 13.80 -40.72 6.93
N ALA A 363 13.31 -39.62 6.33
CA ALA A 363 13.54 -39.29 4.91
C ALA A 363 15.03 -39.05 4.61
N ILE A 364 15.73 -38.34 5.49
CA ILE A 364 17.19 -38.09 5.36
C ILE A 364 17.98 -39.40 5.46
N VAL A 365 17.61 -40.31 6.36
CA VAL A 365 18.27 -41.62 6.50
C VAL A 365 17.95 -42.53 5.30
N ALA A 366 16.72 -42.51 4.76
CA ALA A 366 16.34 -43.29 3.58
C ALA A 366 17.00 -42.80 2.28
N THR A 367 17.30 -41.49 2.16
CA THR A 367 18.00 -40.95 0.98
C THR A 367 19.53 -41.07 1.08
N SER A 368 20.09 -41.34 2.27
CA SER A 368 21.52 -41.52 2.43
C SER A 368 22.04 -42.92 2.06
N ASN A 369 21.17 -43.86 1.71
CA ASN A 369 21.52 -45.24 1.38
C ASN A 369 21.47 -45.59 -0.12
N SER A 370 21.41 -44.58 -1.01
CA SER A 370 21.60 -44.78 -2.43
C SER A 370 22.98 -44.25 -2.82
N ASP A 371 23.87 -45.15 -3.27
CA ASP A 371 25.25 -44.90 -3.72
C ASP A 371 25.33 -44.02 -5.00
N ARG A 372 24.81 -42.77 -4.90
CA ARG A 372 25.10 -41.67 -5.83
C ARG A 372 25.08 -40.34 -5.06
N ALA A 373 26.09 -40.17 -4.22
CA ALA A 373 26.32 -38.87 -3.61
C ALA A 373 26.90 -37.91 -4.66
N VAL A 374 26.10 -36.97 -5.12
CA VAL A 374 26.61 -35.82 -5.86
C VAL A 374 27.35 -34.94 -4.90
N HIS A 375 28.69 -34.97 -4.93
CA HIS A 375 29.54 -34.06 -4.16
C HIS A 375 29.48 -32.65 -4.78
N LEU A 376 28.66 -31.77 -4.22
CA LEU A 376 28.70 -30.34 -4.52
C LEU A 376 29.99 -29.73 -3.98
N ARG A 377 31.00 -29.64 -4.83
CA ARG A 377 32.25 -28.90 -4.55
C ARG A 377 31.90 -27.40 -4.69
N ARG A 378 32.10 -26.64 -3.65
CA ARG A 378 31.99 -25.18 -3.68
C ARG A 378 33.13 -24.65 -4.56
N VAL A 379 32.82 -24.30 -5.80
CA VAL A 379 33.79 -23.74 -6.74
C VAL A 379 33.57 -22.23 -6.77
N VAL A 380 34.60 -21.48 -6.39
CA VAL A 380 34.65 -20.02 -6.53
C VAL A 380 35.41 -19.73 -7.82
N TYR A 381 34.79 -19.02 -8.74
CA TYR A 381 35.43 -18.58 -9.99
C TYR A 381 35.79 -17.10 -9.87
N ASP A 382 37.02 -16.76 -10.19
CA ASP A 382 37.50 -15.37 -10.17
C ASP A 382 37.20 -14.63 -11.48
N ASP A 383 36.77 -15.37 -12.53
CA ASP A 383 36.42 -14.82 -13.84
C ASP A 383 35.22 -15.58 -14.45
N VAL A 384 34.32 -14.84 -15.13
CA VAL A 384 33.13 -15.36 -15.80
C VAL A 384 33.51 -16.40 -16.89
N ASN A 385 34.63 -16.23 -17.58
CA ASN A 385 35.10 -17.16 -18.60
C ASN A 385 35.51 -18.51 -18.04
N GLN A 386 36.12 -18.58 -16.86
CA GLN A 386 36.41 -19.82 -16.16
C GLN A 386 35.13 -20.57 -15.77
N GLY A 387 34.08 -19.83 -15.38
CA GLY A 387 32.78 -20.40 -15.05
C GLY A 387 32.09 -21.05 -16.26
N ILE A 388 32.20 -20.44 -17.44
CA ILE A 388 31.64 -20.96 -18.70
C ILE A 388 32.36 -22.23 -19.15
N ASP A 389 33.68 -22.27 -19.06
CA ASP A 389 34.46 -23.45 -19.48
C ASP A 389 34.26 -24.63 -18.53
N ALA A 390 34.12 -24.41 -17.25
CA ALA A 390 33.78 -25.44 -16.28
C ALA A 390 32.35 -25.98 -16.48
N LEU A 391 31.39 -25.13 -16.89
CA LEU A 391 30.04 -25.57 -17.21
C LEU A 391 30.01 -26.44 -18.46
N LYS A 392 30.78 -26.12 -19.50
CA LYS A 392 30.93 -26.96 -20.71
C LYS A 392 31.52 -28.31 -20.37
N GLN A 393 32.59 -28.34 -19.56
CA GLN A 393 33.24 -29.57 -19.16
C GLN A 393 32.30 -30.46 -18.34
N LEU A 394 31.47 -29.89 -17.47
CA LEU A 394 30.48 -30.60 -16.65
C LEU A 394 29.33 -31.20 -17.53
N VAL A 395 28.95 -30.52 -18.60
CA VAL A 395 27.97 -31.01 -19.57
C VAL A 395 28.58 -32.15 -20.38
N ASP A 396 29.82 -32.04 -20.88
CA ASP A 396 30.49 -33.06 -21.64
C ASP A 396 30.77 -34.36 -20.84
N ASP A 397 31.05 -34.20 -19.53
CA ASP A 397 31.30 -35.35 -18.62
C ASP A 397 30.01 -36.12 -18.24
N ASN A 398 28.83 -35.48 -18.38
CA ASN A 398 27.55 -36.11 -18.05
C ASN A 398 26.69 -36.51 -19.30
N THR A 399 27.20 -36.29 -20.50
CA THR A 399 26.51 -36.66 -21.77
C THR A 399 27.14 -37.85 -22.47
N LYS A 400 28.15 -38.46 -21.88
CA LYS A 400 28.70 -39.80 -22.26
C LYS A 400 28.14 -40.83 -21.27
#